data_d8402760b2498a975ab2f693f2889886
#
_entry.id   d8402760b2498a975ab2f693f2889886
#
_cell.length_a   1.000
_cell.length_b   1.000
_cell.length_c   1.000
_cell.angle_alpha   90.00
_cell.angle_beta   90.00
_cell.angle_gamma   90.00
#
_symmetry.space_group_name_H-M   'P 1'
#
loop_
_entity.id
_entity.type
_entity.pdbx_description
1 polymer ?
#
loop_
_entity_poly.entity_id
_entity_poly.type
_entity_poly.pdbx_seq_one_letter_code
_entity_poly.pdbx_strand_id
1 'polypeptide(L)'
;FNFCASMRTFVDYTLIAANRKGNAEHDDLKTMTSQIFDELPEYRFFEKLRNYIIHYSYPFGTLRKIAPDRVEFFCMKNHLLEYDAWGAIVKKDIELMPEEIDIRPYIRKVFPSLESIYLMMYYYYAEDYCNANSILANLQKKYNLEYPVIMSENNADNKNKIIRPFPVKKIVEGIEMLKYNPFLDISFV
;
A
#
# COMPACT_ATOMS: atom_id res chain seq x y z
N PHE A 1 -0.86 -10.87 12.09
CA PHE A 1 -0.66 -9.49 12.64
C PHE A 1 -0.03 -8.56 11.61
N ASN A 2 1.14 -8.92 11.08
CA ASN A 2 1.90 -8.03 10.18
C ASN A 2 1.09 -7.56 8.96
N PHE A 3 0.27 -8.42 8.35
CA PHE A 3 -0.56 -8.04 7.22
C PHE A 3 -1.52 -6.89 7.58
N CYS A 4 -2.30 -7.02 8.65
CA CYS A 4 -3.26 -5.98 9.06
C CYS A 4 -2.57 -4.64 9.37
N ALA A 5 -1.44 -4.70 10.09
CA ALA A 5 -0.66 -3.51 10.43
C ALA A 5 -0.04 -2.87 9.17
N SER A 6 0.53 -3.68 8.28
CA SER A 6 1.14 -3.19 7.02
C SER A 6 0.08 -2.61 6.08
N MET A 7 -1.08 -3.26 5.95
CA MET A 7 -2.19 -2.77 5.14
C MET A 7 -2.65 -1.39 5.63
N ARG A 8 -2.90 -1.24 6.93
CA ARG A 8 -3.30 0.05 7.50
C ARG A 8 -2.22 1.12 7.31
N THR A 9 -0.97 0.78 7.62
CA THR A 9 0.16 1.70 7.44
C THR A 9 0.29 2.13 5.99
N PHE A 10 0.15 1.21 5.03
CA PHE A 10 0.18 1.51 3.61
C PHE A 10 -0.91 2.53 3.23
N VAL A 11 -2.17 2.29 3.63
CA VAL A 11 -3.29 3.21 3.34
C VAL A 11 -3.07 4.58 3.97
N ASP A 12 -2.64 4.63 5.24
CA ASP A 12 -2.37 5.90 5.92
C ASP A 12 -1.25 6.70 5.23
N TYR A 13 -0.15 6.04 4.82
CA TYR A 13 0.93 6.70 4.09
C TYR A 13 0.52 7.17 2.69
N THR A 14 -0.31 6.41 1.98
CA THR A 14 -0.82 6.84 0.67
C THR A 14 -1.73 8.06 0.79
N LEU A 15 -2.60 8.12 1.79
CA LEU A 15 -3.43 9.30 2.08
C LEU A 15 -2.58 10.52 2.43
N ILE A 16 -1.54 10.36 3.27
CA ILE A 16 -0.59 11.44 3.58
C ILE A 16 0.13 11.93 2.32
N ALA A 17 0.56 11.01 1.46
CA ALA A 17 1.25 11.36 0.21
C ALA A 17 0.30 12.07 -0.78
N ALA A 18 -0.94 11.60 -0.93
CA ALA A 18 -1.96 12.27 -1.73
C ALA A 18 -2.23 13.70 -1.22
N ASN A 19 -2.35 13.88 0.10
CA ASN A 19 -2.54 15.20 0.71
C ASN A 19 -1.37 16.16 0.45
N ARG A 20 -0.14 15.65 0.35
CA ARG A 20 1.03 16.46 -0.03
C ARG A 20 1.01 16.86 -1.50
N LYS A 21 0.35 16.09 -2.37
CA LYS A 21 0.17 16.41 -3.78
C LYS A 21 -0.91 17.47 -3.95
N GLY A 22 -2.05 17.31 -3.30
CA GLY A 22 -3.14 18.26 -3.29
C GLY A 22 -4.39 17.77 -2.54
N ASN A 23 -5.30 18.69 -2.26
CA ASN A 23 -6.56 18.36 -1.57
C ASN A 23 -7.47 17.48 -2.45
N ALA A 24 -7.48 17.71 -3.77
CA ALA A 24 -8.28 16.93 -4.70
C ALA A 24 -7.83 15.48 -4.71
N GLU A 25 -6.53 15.22 -4.83
CA GLU A 25 -5.94 13.88 -4.82
C GLU A 25 -6.19 13.15 -3.49
N HIS A 26 -6.13 13.90 -2.38
CA HIS A 26 -6.47 13.35 -1.07
C HIS A 26 -7.94 12.93 -0.98
N ASP A 27 -8.87 13.79 -1.42
CA ASP A 27 -10.31 13.53 -1.34
C ASP A 27 -10.73 12.39 -2.29
N ASP A 28 -10.13 12.30 -3.47
CA ASP A 28 -10.32 11.19 -4.41
C ASP A 28 -9.86 9.86 -3.79
N LEU A 29 -8.65 9.82 -3.25
CA LEU A 29 -8.13 8.60 -2.63
C LEU A 29 -8.93 8.20 -1.38
N LYS A 30 -9.37 9.16 -0.59
CA LYS A 30 -10.25 8.93 0.57
C LYS A 30 -11.60 8.36 0.14
N THR A 31 -12.17 8.87 -0.94
CA THR A 31 -13.41 8.34 -1.52
C THR A 31 -13.22 6.90 -1.98
N MET A 32 -12.14 6.63 -2.74
CA MET A 32 -11.80 5.28 -3.19
C MET A 32 -11.63 4.30 -2.03
N THR A 33 -10.88 4.67 -0.99
CA THR A 33 -10.67 3.80 0.18
C THR A 33 -11.96 3.55 0.96
N SER A 34 -12.87 4.54 1.02
CA SER A 34 -14.20 4.40 1.62
C SER A 34 -15.08 3.44 0.81
N GLN A 35 -15.08 3.55 -0.51
CA GLN A 35 -15.80 2.62 -1.39
C GLN A 35 -15.28 1.19 -1.23
N ILE A 36 -13.96 0.98 -1.21
CA ILE A 36 -13.37 -0.33 -0.96
C ILE A 36 -13.84 -0.90 0.39
N PHE A 37 -13.88 -0.07 1.43
CA PHE A 37 -14.38 -0.48 2.75
C PHE A 37 -15.85 -0.90 2.69
N ASP A 38 -16.70 -0.17 1.97
CA ASP A 38 -18.13 -0.44 1.89
C ASP A 38 -18.44 -1.67 1.01
N GLU A 39 -17.70 -1.89 -0.05
CA GLU A 39 -17.96 -2.93 -1.04
C GLU A 39 -17.26 -4.27 -0.73
N LEU A 40 -16.10 -4.25 -0.06
CA LEU A 40 -15.26 -5.44 0.15
C LEU A 40 -15.25 -5.88 1.62
N PRO A 41 -16.07 -6.90 2.01
CA PRO A 41 -16.10 -7.42 3.38
C PRO A 41 -14.73 -7.84 3.92
N GLU A 42 -13.88 -8.41 3.06
CA GLU A 42 -12.55 -8.86 3.44
C GLU A 42 -11.63 -7.69 3.81
N TYR A 43 -11.73 -6.57 3.10
CA TYR A 43 -10.94 -5.37 3.41
C TYR A 43 -11.34 -4.79 4.76
N ARG A 44 -12.65 -4.56 5.00
CA ARG A 44 -13.12 -4.00 6.28
C ARG A 44 -12.91 -4.96 7.45
N PHE A 45 -12.93 -6.27 7.20
CA PHE A 45 -12.56 -7.27 8.21
C PHE A 45 -11.11 -7.08 8.67
N PHE A 46 -10.13 -7.01 7.75
CA PHE A 46 -8.73 -6.83 8.12
C PHE A 46 -8.44 -5.47 8.76
N GLU A 47 -9.13 -4.41 8.32
CA GLU A 47 -9.01 -3.11 8.95
C GLU A 47 -9.42 -3.15 10.43
N LYS A 48 -10.51 -3.84 10.73
CA LYS A 48 -11.01 -3.99 12.11
C LYS A 48 -10.28 -5.08 12.90
N LEU A 49 -9.82 -6.13 12.23
CA LEU A 49 -9.03 -7.19 12.87
C LEU A 49 -7.75 -6.65 13.50
N ARG A 50 -7.15 -5.61 12.93
CA ARG A 50 -6.03 -4.92 13.59
C ARG A 50 -6.40 -4.41 14.98
N ASN A 51 -7.56 -3.79 15.13
CA ASN A 51 -8.02 -3.27 16.43
C ASN A 51 -8.31 -4.40 17.41
N TYR A 52 -8.93 -5.49 16.95
CA TYR A 52 -9.11 -6.70 17.75
C TYR A 52 -7.76 -7.21 18.31
N ILE A 53 -6.75 -7.34 17.46
CA ILE A 53 -5.43 -7.86 17.85
C ILE A 53 -4.72 -6.93 18.84
N ILE A 54 -4.86 -5.62 18.67
CA ILE A 54 -4.18 -4.64 19.54
C ILE A 54 -4.86 -4.50 20.90
N HIS A 55 -6.20 -4.57 20.94
CA HIS A 55 -6.95 -4.16 22.11
C HIS A 55 -7.66 -5.31 22.84
N TYR A 56 -7.74 -6.50 22.25
CA TYR A 56 -8.51 -7.59 22.81
C TYR A 56 -7.71 -8.88 22.91
N SER A 57 -7.44 -9.57 21.81
CA SER A 57 -6.80 -10.91 21.84
C SER A 57 -6.18 -11.29 20.50
N TYR A 58 -5.45 -12.41 20.49
CA TYR A 58 -5.03 -13.09 19.26
C TYR A 58 -6.22 -13.78 18.59
N PRO A 59 -6.38 -13.63 17.26
CA PRO A 59 -7.54 -14.18 16.55
C PRO A 59 -7.46 -15.70 16.29
N PHE A 60 -6.27 -16.30 16.48
CA PHE A 60 -6.06 -17.71 16.16
C PHE A 60 -6.47 -18.61 17.31
N GLY A 61 -7.41 -19.54 17.05
CA GLY A 61 -7.86 -20.53 18.01
C GLY A 61 -7.45 -21.95 17.66
N THR A 62 -7.21 -22.25 16.40
CA THR A 62 -6.84 -23.60 15.94
C THR A 62 -5.56 -23.57 15.11
N LEU A 63 -4.70 -24.55 15.40
CA LEU A 63 -3.46 -24.81 14.68
C LEU A 63 -3.49 -26.27 14.20
N ARG A 64 -3.40 -26.48 12.89
CA ARG A 64 -3.36 -27.81 12.28
C ARG A 64 -2.04 -28.06 11.60
N LYS A 65 -1.40 -29.16 11.96
CA LYS A 65 -0.25 -29.67 11.21
C LYS A 65 -0.78 -30.51 10.04
N ILE A 66 -0.59 -30.02 8.81
CA ILE A 66 -1.07 -30.68 7.58
C ILE A 66 0.01 -31.62 7.03
N ALA A 67 1.28 -31.24 7.17
CA ALA A 67 2.44 -32.01 6.76
C ALA A 67 3.60 -31.76 7.74
N PRO A 68 4.70 -32.49 7.67
CA PRO A 68 5.85 -32.32 8.57
C PRO A 68 6.37 -30.88 8.65
N ASP A 69 6.29 -30.15 7.54
CA ASP A 69 6.79 -28.79 7.33
C ASP A 69 5.66 -27.74 7.14
N ARG A 70 4.38 -28.16 7.22
CA ARG A 70 3.25 -27.30 6.96
C ARG A 70 2.26 -27.23 8.13
N VAL A 71 2.09 -26.04 8.66
CA VAL A 71 1.13 -25.71 9.70
C VAL A 71 0.14 -24.67 9.18
N GLU A 72 -1.14 -24.85 9.49
CA GLU A 72 -2.20 -23.92 9.14
C GLU A 72 -2.82 -23.32 10.40
N PHE A 73 -3.14 -22.02 10.32
CA PHE A 73 -3.74 -21.26 11.39
C PHE A 73 -5.15 -20.85 10.98
N PHE A 74 -6.11 -21.06 11.90
CA PHE A 74 -7.49 -20.66 11.70
C PHE A 74 -7.93 -19.68 12.78
N CYS A 75 -8.63 -18.63 12.37
CA CYS A 75 -9.38 -17.80 13.32
C CYS A 75 -10.68 -18.51 13.67
N MET A 76 -11.09 -18.40 14.93
CA MET A 76 -12.36 -18.98 15.39
C MET A 76 -13.43 -17.89 15.41
N LYS A 77 -14.53 -18.11 14.67
CA LYS A 77 -15.64 -17.15 14.57
C LYS A 77 -16.19 -16.76 15.95
N ASN A 78 -16.43 -17.76 16.82
CA ASN A 78 -16.94 -17.53 18.16
C ASN A 78 -16.02 -16.60 18.98
N HIS A 79 -14.70 -16.79 18.92
CA HIS A 79 -13.74 -15.92 19.62
C HIS A 79 -13.75 -14.50 19.05
N LEU A 80 -13.87 -14.36 17.72
CA LEU A 80 -13.97 -13.03 17.12
C LEU A 80 -15.24 -12.31 17.58
N LEU A 81 -16.37 -13.03 17.68
CA LEU A 81 -17.67 -12.46 18.08
C LEU A 81 -17.74 -12.06 19.57
N GLU A 82 -16.81 -12.49 20.40
CA GLU A 82 -16.67 -12.03 21.79
C GLU A 82 -16.26 -10.56 21.89
N TYR A 83 -15.69 -10.00 20.81
CA TYR A 83 -15.28 -8.61 20.78
C TYR A 83 -16.41 -7.70 20.31
N ASP A 84 -16.82 -6.76 21.14
CA ASP A 84 -17.98 -5.92 20.87
C ASP A 84 -17.71 -4.72 19.94
N ALA A 85 -16.44 -4.36 19.73
CA ALA A 85 -16.07 -3.14 19.00
C ALA A 85 -15.83 -3.34 17.48
N TRP A 86 -16.39 -4.40 16.88
CA TRP A 86 -16.33 -4.61 15.42
C TRP A 86 -17.06 -3.55 14.60
N GLY A 87 -18.14 -2.98 15.16
CA GLY A 87 -19.14 -2.24 14.41
C GLY A 87 -20.14 -3.17 13.70
N ALA A 88 -21.36 -2.66 13.48
CA ALA A 88 -22.51 -3.48 13.07
C ALA A 88 -22.29 -4.22 11.72
N ILE A 89 -21.65 -3.58 10.74
CA ILE A 89 -21.42 -4.16 9.41
C ILE A 89 -20.43 -5.30 9.51
N VAL A 90 -19.28 -5.09 10.14
CA VAL A 90 -18.23 -6.11 10.23
C VAL A 90 -18.66 -7.29 11.09
N LYS A 91 -19.42 -7.03 12.15
CA LYS A 91 -20.01 -8.10 12.96
C LYS A 91 -20.90 -9.03 12.13
N LYS A 92 -21.76 -8.45 11.28
CA LYS A 92 -22.59 -9.23 10.34
C LYS A 92 -21.75 -10.04 9.35
N ASP A 93 -20.67 -9.43 8.83
CA ASP A 93 -19.77 -10.17 7.94
C ASP A 93 -19.16 -11.39 8.64
N ILE A 94 -18.68 -11.21 9.89
CA ILE A 94 -18.12 -12.31 10.68
C ILE A 94 -19.15 -13.38 10.96
N GLU A 95 -20.39 -13.03 11.26
CA GLU A 95 -21.50 -13.98 11.46
C GLU A 95 -21.74 -14.88 10.25
N LEU A 96 -21.50 -14.37 9.03
CA LEU A 96 -21.62 -15.13 7.77
C LEU A 96 -20.39 -16.00 7.45
N MET A 97 -19.26 -15.81 8.15
CA MET A 97 -18.06 -16.62 7.95
C MET A 97 -18.22 -18.03 8.51
N PRO A 98 -17.41 -19.02 8.04
CA PRO A 98 -17.37 -20.35 8.64
C PRO A 98 -16.86 -20.31 10.08
N GLU A 99 -17.13 -21.36 10.87
CA GLU A 99 -16.67 -21.44 12.26
C GLU A 99 -15.15 -21.38 12.40
N GLU A 100 -14.43 -22.00 11.47
CA GLU A 100 -12.99 -21.93 11.33
C GLU A 100 -12.65 -21.13 10.07
N ILE A 101 -12.02 -19.99 10.25
CA ILE A 101 -11.74 -19.03 9.17
C ILE A 101 -10.28 -19.16 8.74
N ASP A 102 -10.05 -19.67 7.54
CA ASP A 102 -8.76 -19.56 6.87
C ASP A 102 -8.61 -18.15 6.30
N ILE A 103 -7.73 -17.34 6.86
CA ILE A 103 -7.55 -15.94 6.43
C ILE A 103 -6.81 -15.79 5.08
N ARG A 104 -6.16 -16.83 4.57
CA ARG A 104 -5.36 -16.75 3.34
C ARG A 104 -6.17 -16.39 2.08
N PRO A 105 -7.34 -17.00 1.82
CA PRO A 105 -8.21 -16.59 0.72
C PRO A 105 -8.69 -15.15 0.86
N TYR A 106 -8.98 -14.69 2.08
CA TYR A 106 -9.43 -13.31 2.34
C TYR A 106 -8.31 -12.30 2.04
N ILE A 107 -7.07 -12.59 2.46
CA ILE A 107 -5.91 -11.77 2.10
C ILE A 107 -5.80 -11.61 0.58
N ARG A 108 -5.92 -12.71 -0.19
CA ARG A 108 -5.82 -12.66 -1.66
C ARG A 108 -6.88 -11.78 -2.30
N LYS A 109 -8.08 -11.73 -1.74
CA LYS A 109 -9.17 -10.87 -2.24
C LYS A 109 -8.92 -9.38 -2.00
N VAL A 110 -8.15 -9.03 -0.98
CA VAL A 110 -7.82 -7.63 -0.67
C VAL A 110 -6.71 -7.07 -1.56
N PHE A 111 -5.80 -7.92 -2.04
CA PHE A 111 -4.65 -7.47 -2.83
C PHE A 111 -5.01 -6.60 -4.05
N PRO A 112 -6.02 -6.93 -4.90
CA PRO A 112 -6.37 -6.08 -6.04
C PRO A 112 -6.76 -4.66 -5.63
N SER A 113 -7.45 -4.50 -4.50
CA SER A 113 -7.81 -3.16 -4.00
C SER A 113 -6.58 -2.38 -3.52
N LEU A 114 -5.63 -3.05 -2.86
CA LEU A 114 -4.37 -2.40 -2.46
C LEU A 114 -3.52 -2.03 -3.69
N GLU A 115 -3.52 -2.86 -4.72
CA GLU A 115 -2.86 -2.58 -5.99
C GLU A 115 -3.50 -1.36 -6.67
N SER A 116 -4.83 -1.26 -6.68
CA SER A 116 -5.52 -0.08 -7.23
C SER A 116 -5.15 1.21 -6.48
N ILE A 117 -5.08 1.18 -5.14
CA ILE A 117 -4.61 2.31 -4.34
C ILE A 117 -3.16 2.68 -4.70
N TYR A 118 -2.30 1.68 -4.89
CA TYR A 118 -0.90 1.88 -5.26
C TYR A 118 -0.77 2.52 -6.65
N LEU A 119 -1.52 2.03 -7.65
CA LEU A 119 -1.53 2.57 -9.00
C LEU A 119 -2.08 4.00 -9.05
N MET A 120 -3.09 4.33 -8.23
CA MET A 120 -3.60 5.70 -8.11
C MET A 120 -2.52 6.67 -7.62
N MET A 121 -1.64 6.23 -6.73
CA MET A 121 -0.49 7.06 -6.30
C MET A 121 0.47 7.36 -7.46
N TYR A 122 0.77 6.38 -8.32
CA TYR A 122 1.58 6.64 -9.53
C TYR A 122 0.88 7.60 -10.49
N TYR A 123 -0.45 7.49 -10.64
CA TYR A 123 -1.23 8.43 -11.43
C TYR A 123 -1.07 9.87 -10.93
N TYR A 124 -1.19 10.12 -9.62
CA TYR A 124 -1.03 11.46 -9.05
C TYR A 124 0.38 12.05 -9.24
N TYR A 125 1.40 11.20 -9.31
CA TYR A 125 2.79 11.61 -9.50
C TYR A 125 3.29 11.41 -10.93
N ALA A 126 2.39 11.15 -11.91
CA ALA A 126 2.77 10.86 -13.28
C ALA A 126 3.62 11.98 -13.91
N GLU A 127 3.20 13.23 -13.77
CA GLU A 127 3.93 14.38 -14.27
C GLU A 127 5.32 14.51 -13.63
N ASP A 128 5.43 14.28 -12.32
CA ASP A 128 6.72 14.34 -11.61
C ASP A 128 7.68 13.26 -12.13
N TYR A 129 7.18 12.04 -12.39
CA TYR A 129 7.98 10.97 -12.99
C TYR A 129 8.41 11.28 -14.41
N CYS A 130 7.53 11.82 -15.26
CA CYS A 130 7.85 12.22 -16.63
C CYS A 130 8.91 13.34 -16.65
N ASN A 131 8.75 14.35 -15.81
CA ASN A 131 9.71 15.44 -15.67
C ASN A 131 11.08 14.93 -15.17
N ALA A 132 11.08 14.08 -14.15
CA ALA A 132 12.32 13.48 -13.64
C ALA A 132 13.01 12.62 -14.70
N ASN A 133 12.27 11.85 -15.51
CA ASN A 133 12.80 11.06 -16.61
C ASN A 133 13.43 11.94 -17.69
N SER A 134 12.80 13.06 -18.05
CA SER A 134 13.32 14.02 -19.02
C SER A 134 14.62 14.66 -18.52
N ILE A 135 14.68 15.04 -17.24
CA ILE A 135 15.90 15.56 -16.62
C ILE A 135 17.02 14.51 -16.65
N LEU A 136 16.70 13.26 -16.28
CA LEU A 136 17.64 12.14 -16.30
C LEU A 136 18.22 11.93 -17.70
N ALA A 137 17.37 11.84 -18.72
CA ALA A 137 17.81 11.65 -20.11
C ALA A 137 18.73 12.78 -20.59
N ASN A 138 18.41 14.04 -20.24
CA ASN A 138 19.24 15.19 -20.57
C ASN A 138 20.62 15.13 -19.87
N LEU A 139 20.68 14.73 -18.60
CA LEU A 139 21.92 14.59 -17.84
C LEU A 139 22.78 13.45 -18.41
N GLN A 140 22.17 12.31 -18.71
CA GLN A 140 22.84 11.15 -19.31
C GLN A 140 23.46 11.54 -20.66
N LYS A 141 22.69 12.22 -21.51
CA LYS A 141 23.17 12.68 -22.83
C LYS A 141 24.29 13.73 -22.70
N LYS A 142 24.10 14.73 -21.84
CA LYS A 142 25.05 15.84 -21.69
C LYS A 142 26.39 15.40 -21.14
N TYR A 143 26.41 14.49 -20.19
CA TYR A 143 27.60 14.07 -19.47
C TYR A 143 28.11 12.69 -19.84
N ASN A 144 27.41 11.98 -20.75
CA ASN A 144 27.68 10.60 -21.13
C ASN A 144 27.80 9.66 -19.89
N LEU A 145 26.86 9.81 -18.93
CA LEU A 145 26.84 9.07 -17.66
C LEU A 145 25.57 8.27 -17.54
N GLU A 146 25.70 6.97 -17.29
CA GLU A 146 24.54 6.10 -17.03
C GLU A 146 23.88 6.42 -15.70
N TYR A 147 24.67 6.70 -14.67
CA TYR A 147 24.21 6.99 -13.31
C TYR A 147 24.73 8.34 -12.81
N PRO A 148 24.03 9.46 -13.11
CA PRO A 148 24.42 10.76 -12.63
C PRO A 148 24.34 10.87 -11.09
N VAL A 149 25.20 11.67 -10.50
CA VAL A 149 25.21 11.99 -9.09
C VAL A 149 24.92 13.48 -8.87
N ILE A 150 24.19 13.78 -7.80
CA ILE A 150 23.95 15.16 -7.38
C ILE A 150 24.98 15.52 -6.32
N MET A 151 25.73 16.57 -6.57
CA MET A 151 26.62 17.16 -5.56
C MET A 151 25.96 18.42 -5.02
N SER A 152 25.70 18.47 -3.71
CA SER A 152 25.29 19.70 -3.04
C SER A 152 26.43 20.21 -2.18
N GLU A 153 26.80 21.49 -2.36
CA GLU A 153 27.71 22.18 -1.46
C GLU A 153 26.89 22.75 -0.29
N ASN A 154 27.24 22.37 0.91
CA ASN A 154 26.69 23.03 2.10
C ASN A 154 27.47 24.31 2.34
N ASN A 155 26.84 25.45 2.10
CA ASN A 155 27.48 26.78 2.10
C ASN A 155 28.01 27.24 3.48
N ALA A 156 27.82 26.51 4.54
CA ALA A 156 28.25 26.95 5.87
C ALA A 156 29.73 26.66 6.19
N ASP A 157 30.34 25.60 5.64
CA ASP A 157 31.71 25.20 6.03
C ASP A 157 32.50 24.44 4.96
N ASN A 158 32.38 24.73 3.71
CA ASN A 158 33.24 24.23 2.59
C ASN A 158 33.89 22.83 2.71
N LYS A 159 33.55 22.02 3.71
CA LYS A 159 34.19 20.74 4.04
C LYS A 159 33.36 19.49 3.81
N ASN A 160 32.03 19.59 3.66
CA ASN A 160 31.18 18.42 3.46
C ASN A 160 30.42 18.51 2.13
N LYS A 161 31.04 18.02 1.04
CA LYS A 161 30.30 17.73 -0.21
C LYS A 161 29.40 16.54 0.02
N ILE A 162 28.10 16.76 0.03
CA ILE A 162 27.13 15.64 0.08
C ILE A 162 26.95 15.16 -1.36
N ILE A 163 27.43 13.96 -1.65
CA ILE A 163 27.20 13.28 -2.92
C ILE A 163 25.98 12.38 -2.74
N ARG A 164 24.92 12.64 -3.50
CA ARG A 164 23.73 11.78 -3.54
C ARG A 164 23.60 11.17 -4.92
N PRO A 165 23.41 9.83 -5.02
CA PRO A 165 23.10 9.22 -6.30
C PRO A 165 21.75 9.75 -6.79
N PHE A 166 21.67 10.06 -8.08
CA PHE A 166 20.39 10.36 -8.71
C PHE A 166 19.52 9.09 -8.67
N PRO A 167 18.23 9.17 -8.33
CA PRO A 167 17.38 7.99 -8.08
C PRO A 167 16.92 7.33 -9.39
N VAL A 168 17.86 6.97 -10.28
CA VAL A 168 17.61 6.41 -11.61
C VAL A 168 16.64 5.24 -11.55
N LYS A 169 16.92 4.27 -10.67
CA LYS A 169 16.08 3.07 -10.54
C LYS A 169 14.62 3.41 -10.20
N LYS A 170 14.39 4.33 -9.27
CA LYS A 170 13.04 4.76 -8.88
C LYS A 170 12.29 5.47 -10.01
N ILE A 171 13.01 6.25 -10.82
CA ILE A 171 12.42 6.93 -11.97
C ILE A 171 12.00 5.91 -13.03
N VAL A 172 12.89 4.98 -13.37
CA VAL A 172 12.60 3.93 -14.35
C VAL A 172 11.44 3.06 -13.89
N GLU A 173 11.44 2.59 -12.64
CA GLU A 173 10.34 1.83 -12.06
C GLU A 173 9.02 2.62 -12.10
N GLY A 174 9.05 3.92 -11.77
CA GLY A 174 7.88 4.80 -11.85
C GLY A 174 7.33 4.91 -13.26
N ILE A 175 8.18 5.13 -14.27
CA ILE A 175 7.77 5.18 -15.68
C ILE A 175 7.17 3.84 -16.16
N GLU A 176 7.77 2.70 -15.77
CA GLU A 176 7.22 1.38 -16.11
C GLU A 176 5.83 1.18 -15.47
N MET A 177 5.63 1.59 -14.23
CA MET A 177 4.32 1.52 -13.58
C MET A 177 3.28 2.42 -14.26
N LEU A 178 3.68 3.57 -14.82
CA LEU A 178 2.78 4.45 -15.58
C LEU A 178 2.32 3.83 -16.90
N LYS A 179 3.16 3.07 -17.59
CA LYS A 179 2.79 2.40 -18.86
C LYS A 179 1.61 1.43 -18.73
N TYR A 180 1.44 0.82 -17.56
CA TYR A 180 0.39 -0.16 -17.29
C TYR A 180 -0.68 0.38 -16.34
N ASN A 181 -0.70 1.70 -16.09
CA ASN A 181 -1.60 2.30 -15.11
C ASN A 181 -3.01 2.45 -15.72
N PRO A 182 -4.04 1.80 -15.15
CA PRO A 182 -5.41 1.84 -15.69
C PRO A 182 -6.09 3.21 -15.55
N PHE A 183 -5.55 4.11 -14.74
CA PHE A 183 -6.07 5.47 -14.55
C PHE A 183 -5.49 6.48 -15.54
N LEU A 184 -4.47 6.09 -16.31
CA LEU A 184 -3.89 6.91 -17.37
C LEU A 184 -4.48 6.47 -18.73
N ASP A 185 -5.08 7.43 -19.43
CA ASP A 185 -5.40 7.25 -20.84
C ASP A 185 -4.09 7.30 -21.63
N ILE A 186 -3.64 6.14 -22.16
CA ILE A 186 -2.33 5.97 -22.81
C ILE A 186 -2.35 6.59 -24.22
N SER A 187 -2.81 7.81 -24.34
CA SER A 187 -2.58 8.62 -25.55
C SER A 187 -1.30 9.49 -25.45
N PHE A 188 -0.50 9.28 -24.39
CA PHE A 188 0.73 10.05 -24.11
C PHE A 188 1.99 9.17 -24.25
N VAL A 189 2.19 8.53 -25.39
CA VAL A 189 3.51 7.99 -25.74
C VAL A 189 3.88 8.46 -27.12
#